data_f4ef6e83b584c9b0fae63dbb2aea96e7
#
_entry.id   f4ef6e83b584c9b0fae63dbb2aea96e7
#
_cell.length_a   1.000
_cell.length_b   1.000
_cell.length_c   1.000
_cell.angle_alpha   90.00
_cell.angle_beta   90.00
_cell.angle_gamma   90.00
#
_symmetry.space_group_name_H-M   'P 1'
#
loop_
_entity.id
_entity.type
_entity.pdbx_description
1 polymer ?
#
loop_
_entity_poly.entity_id
_entity_poly.type
_entity_poly.pdbx_seq_one_letter_code
_entity_poly.pdbx_strand_id
1 'polypeptide(L)'
;MTNEAEATLLHLLERDPQQVDASYLATFWTTAMLVLVLATQLHLHVCRNTIRNVLQRLTLRWRRPRLAMPRKTDPAKARKQWEIAAAVIRAGPDAAVLYADESRVQTLPLLRAMWQWVGQQIRIPTPGSNTTRAVFGALNIRTGAWHYHVRRRMKKEDFIAFLEALLTVYPTQVIILIVDNYSSHTAHDVADWLVAHPRLQLHFLPKYCSHLNPVEPIWLQMKGQIAANRLYGSIKLVLAAVDAFFARMTPAQALTWAGAER
;
A
#
# COMPACT_ATOMS: atom_id res chain seq x y z
N MET A 1 -15.17 -2.58 40.30
CA MET A 1 -14.25 -3.70 40.11
C MET A 1 -13.07 -3.46 41.06
N THR A 2 -12.55 -4.48 41.72
CA THR A 2 -11.42 -4.34 42.64
C THR A 2 -10.10 -4.12 41.89
N ASN A 3 -9.09 -3.55 42.54
CA ASN A 3 -7.75 -3.39 41.97
C ASN A 3 -7.13 -4.73 41.53
N GLU A 4 -7.41 -5.79 42.31
CA GLU A 4 -6.99 -7.14 41.98
C GLU A 4 -7.58 -7.65 40.65
N ALA A 5 -8.87 -7.44 40.43
CA ALA A 5 -9.53 -7.83 39.20
C ALA A 5 -9.03 -7.03 37.97
N GLU A 6 -8.64 -5.77 38.15
CA GLU A 6 -8.03 -4.96 37.10
C GLU A 6 -6.61 -5.44 36.77
N ALA A 7 -5.82 -5.76 37.77
CA ALA A 7 -4.49 -6.35 37.59
C ALA A 7 -4.57 -7.69 36.86
N THR A 8 -5.53 -8.53 37.24
CA THR A 8 -5.79 -9.81 36.56
C THR A 8 -6.18 -9.60 35.08
N LEU A 9 -7.05 -8.62 34.77
CA LEU A 9 -7.39 -8.32 33.40
C LEU A 9 -6.18 -7.90 32.56
N LEU A 10 -5.32 -7.04 33.11
CA LEU A 10 -4.12 -6.60 32.42
C LEU A 10 -3.17 -7.78 32.15
N HIS A 11 -2.95 -8.61 33.15
CA HIS A 11 -2.11 -9.78 33.02
C HIS A 11 -2.63 -10.81 31.99
N LEU A 12 -3.95 -11.00 31.91
CA LEU A 12 -4.58 -11.83 30.89
C LEU A 12 -4.33 -11.30 29.49
N LEU A 13 -4.44 -9.97 29.31
CA LEU A 13 -4.28 -9.34 28.00
C LEU A 13 -2.84 -9.33 27.46
N GLU A 14 -1.84 -9.58 28.31
CA GLU A 14 -0.43 -9.73 27.93
C GLU A 14 -0.12 -11.11 27.35
N ARG A 15 -1.03 -12.07 27.45
CA ARG A 15 -0.86 -13.46 27.02
C ARG A 15 -1.98 -13.85 26.06
N ASP A 16 -1.69 -14.77 25.15
CA ASP A 16 -2.75 -15.40 24.36
C ASP A 16 -3.63 -16.28 25.26
N PRO A 17 -4.95 -16.37 25.00
CA PRO A 17 -5.83 -17.25 25.75
C PRO A 17 -5.31 -18.68 25.88
N GLN A 18 -4.74 -19.24 24.82
CA GLN A 18 -4.16 -20.59 24.79
C GLN A 18 -2.95 -20.76 25.74
N GLN A 19 -2.25 -19.68 26.05
CA GLN A 19 -1.15 -19.71 27.04
C GLN A 19 -1.66 -19.71 28.51
N VAL A 20 -2.90 -19.26 28.71
CA VAL A 20 -3.55 -19.26 30.01
C VAL A 20 -4.25 -20.58 30.26
N ASP A 21 -4.93 -21.12 29.26
CA ASP A 21 -5.58 -22.43 29.28
C ASP A 21 -5.61 -22.99 27.86
N ALA A 22 -4.99 -24.16 27.65
CA ALA A 22 -4.90 -24.80 26.32
C ALA A 22 -6.26 -25.24 25.74
N SER A 23 -7.32 -25.24 26.54
CA SER A 23 -8.67 -25.53 26.07
C SER A 23 -9.27 -24.40 25.22
N TYR A 24 -8.73 -23.17 25.30
CA TYR A 24 -9.14 -22.06 24.46
C TYR A 24 -8.65 -22.26 23.02
N LEU A 25 -9.57 -22.19 22.06
CA LEU A 25 -9.23 -22.20 20.62
C LEU A 25 -8.93 -20.79 20.08
N ALA A 26 -9.30 -19.74 20.83
CA ALA A 26 -9.12 -18.36 20.43
C ALA A 26 -7.67 -17.89 20.63
N THR A 27 -7.19 -17.04 19.73
CA THR A 27 -5.86 -16.41 19.79
C THR A 27 -5.89 -14.99 20.34
N PHE A 28 -7.06 -14.50 20.77
CA PHE A 28 -7.24 -13.17 21.36
C PHE A 28 -8.40 -13.17 22.34
N TRP A 29 -8.32 -12.29 23.34
CA TRP A 29 -9.35 -12.15 24.36
C TRP A 29 -10.56 -11.38 23.86
N THR A 30 -11.74 -11.96 24.04
CA THR A 30 -13.01 -11.26 23.91
C THR A 30 -13.53 -10.84 25.28
N THR A 31 -14.38 -9.81 25.35
CA THR A 31 -15.01 -9.43 26.62
C THR A 31 -15.85 -10.55 27.23
N ALA A 32 -16.39 -11.47 26.43
CA ALA A 32 -17.09 -12.65 26.92
C ALA A 32 -16.19 -13.63 27.65
N MET A 33 -15.01 -13.90 27.09
CA MET A 33 -14.00 -14.77 27.72
C MET A 33 -13.47 -14.16 29.02
N LEU A 34 -13.20 -12.84 29.02
CA LEU A 34 -12.75 -12.14 30.22
C LEU A 34 -13.80 -12.19 31.34
N VAL A 35 -15.10 -12.06 31.03
CA VAL A 35 -16.19 -12.26 32.01
C VAL A 35 -16.12 -13.67 32.59
N LEU A 36 -15.95 -14.69 31.75
CA LEU A 36 -15.90 -16.09 32.20
C LEU A 36 -14.69 -16.34 33.10
N VAL A 37 -13.52 -15.87 32.71
CA VAL A 37 -12.30 -16.06 33.53
C VAL A 37 -12.40 -15.36 34.87
N LEU A 38 -12.92 -14.13 34.95
CA LEU A 38 -13.13 -13.44 36.22
C LEU A 38 -14.14 -14.17 37.12
N ALA A 39 -15.21 -14.71 36.51
CA ALA A 39 -16.19 -15.49 37.28
C ALA A 39 -15.59 -16.80 37.82
N THR A 40 -14.74 -17.48 37.07
CA THR A 40 -14.14 -18.77 37.48
C THR A 40 -12.95 -18.61 38.40
N GLN A 41 -12.07 -17.63 38.15
CA GLN A 41 -10.82 -17.48 38.95
C GLN A 41 -10.98 -16.58 40.18
N LEU A 42 -11.81 -15.52 40.07
CA LEU A 42 -11.98 -14.54 41.15
C LEU A 42 -13.39 -14.54 41.75
N HIS A 43 -14.26 -15.46 41.32
CA HIS A 43 -15.68 -15.52 41.72
C HIS A 43 -16.40 -14.17 41.50
N LEU A 44 -15.93 -13.37 40.53
CA LEU A 44 -16.44 -12.04 40.26
C LEU A 44 -17.40 -12.07 39.06
N HIS A 45 -18.70 -11.91 39.32
CA HIS A 45 -19.72 -11.90 38.30
C HIS A 45 -19.99 -10.47 37.78
N VAL A 46 -19.51 -10.16 36.59
CA VAL A 46 -19.67 -8.85 35.95
C VAL A 46 -20.23 -8.99 34.53
N CYS A 47 -20.88 -7.95 34.01
CA CYS A 47 -21.34 -7.97 32.63
C CYS A 47 -20.23 -7.50 31.66
N ARG A 48 -20.42 -7.79 30.36
CA ARG A 48 -19.49 -7.39 29.29
C ARG A 48 -19.26 -5.87 29.24
N ASN A 49 -20.30 -5.07 29.55
CA ASN A 49 -20.17 -3.62 29.53
C ASN A 49 -19.28 -3.11 30.67
N THR A 50 -19.33 -3.75 31.85
CA THR A 50 -18.43 -3.45 32.95
C THR A 50 -16.98 -3.68 32.54
N ILE A 51 -16.67 -4.83 31.92
CA ILE A 51 -15.33 -5.11 31.39
C ILE A 51 -14.91 -4.05 30.38
N ARG A 52 -15.78 -3.72 29.40
CA ARG A 52 -15.48 -2.70 28.38
C ARG A 52 -15.16 -1.33 29.02
N ASN A 53 -15.97 -0.88 29.99
CA ASN A 53 -15.76 0.38 30.67
C ASN A 53 -14.44 0.43 31.44
N VAL A 54 -14.09 -0.67 32.10
CA VAL A 54 -12.82 -0.80 32.81
C VAL A 54 -11.64 -0.77 31.84
N LEU A 55 -11.68 -1.56 30.76
CA LEU A 55 -10.64 -1.54 29.75
C LEU A 55 -10.47 -0.15 29.14
N GLN A 56 -11.58 0.58 28.87
CA GLN A 56 -11.54 1.95 28.38
C GLN A 56 -10.93 2.93 29.39
N ARG A 57 -11.23 2.79 30.67
CA ARG A 57 -10.63 3.57 31.76
C ARG A 57 -9.12 3.30 31.86
N LEU A 58 -8.71 2.06 31.70
CA LEU A 58 -7.30 1.64 31.63
C LEU A 58 -6.63 2.00 30.28
N THR A 59 -7.23 2.92 29.51
CA THR A 59 -6.73 3.41 28.21
C THR A 59 -6.64 2.36 27.09
N LEU A 60 -7.19 1.17 27.29
CA LEU A 60 -7.25 0.13 26.28
C LEU A 60 -8.38 0.41 25.30
N ARG A 61 -8.17 0.08 24.04
CA ARG A 61 -9.16 0.24 22.96
C ARG A 61 -9.20 -1.00 22.08
N TRP A 62 -10.39 -1.41 21.72
CA TRP A 62 -10.58 -2.47 20.73
C TRP A 62 -10.20 -1.95 19.36
N ARG A 63 -9.06 -2.42 18.80
CA ARG A 63 -8.56 -2.00 17.50
C ARG A 63 -8.07 -3.21 16.71
N ARG A 64 -8.18 -3.14 15.40
CA ARG A 64 -7.58 -4.12 14.50
C ARG A 64 -6.05 -3.98 14.55
N PRO A 65 -5.30 -5.06 14.82
CA PRO A 65 -3.85 -5.02 14.74
C PRO A 65 -3.40 -4.74 13.30
N ARG A 66 -2.23 -4.17 13.16
CA ARG A 66 -1.57 -3.98 11.88
C ARG A 66 -0.50 -5.06 11.73
N LEU A 67 -0.36 -5.56 10.50
CA LEU A 67 0.77 -6.43 10.20
C LEU A 67 2.07 -5.65 10.39
N ALA A 68 2.91 -6.12 11.29
CA ALA A 68 4.28 -5.66 11.43
C ALA A 68 5.16 -6.60 10.61
N MET A 69 5.69 -6.11 9.50
CA MET A 69 6.73 -6.84 8.79
C MET A 69 8.00 -6.88 9.66
N PRO A 70 8.72 -8.01 9.74
CA PRO A 70 10.05 -8.03 10.34
C PRO A 70 10.86 -6.88 9.71
N ARG A 71 11.58 -6.11 10.53
CA ARG A 71 12.45 -5.03 10.03
C ARG A 71 13.62 -5.65 9.25
N LYS A 72 13.33 -6.17 8.06
CA LYS A 72 14.38 -6.51 7.11
C LYS A 72 14.88 -5.19 6.54
N THR A 73 16.10 -4.85 6.89
CA THR A 73 16.81 -3.71 6.30
C THR A 73 17.70 -4.23 5.18
N ASP A 74 17.73 -3.54 4.06
CA ASP A 74 18.72 -3.82 3.01
C ASP A 74 20.10 -3.33 3.51
N PRO A 75 21.10 -4.22 3.69
CA PRO A 75 22.45 -3.81 4.09
C PRO A 75 23.07 -2.78 3.12
N ALA A 76 22.63 -2.79 1.86
CA ALA A 76 23.09 -1.87 0.84
C ALA A 76 22.25 -0.57 0.75
N LYS A 77 21.34 -0.31 1.70
CA LYS A 77 20.41 0.83 1.64
C LYS A 77 21.11 2.15 1.40
N ALA A 78 22.10 2.50 2.23
CA ALA A 78 22.83 3.76 2.11
C ALA A 78 23.59 3.86 0.78
N ARG A 79 24.26 2.76 0.37
CA ARG A 79 24.98 2.69 -0.91
C ARG A 79 24.05 2.92 -2.09
N LYS A 80 22.90 2.24 -2.17
CA LYS A 80 21.92 2.39 -3.26
C LYS A 80 21.34 3.80 -3.32
N GLN A 81 21.02 4.40 -2.18
CA GLN A 81 20.57 5.79 -2.13
C GLN A 81 21.63 6.75 -2.66
N TRP A 82 22.90 6.53 -2.29
CA TRP A 82 24.02 7.30 -2.82
C TRP A 82 24.21 7.09 -4.33
N GLU A 83 24.14 5.84 -4.82
CA GLU A 83 24.23 5.52 -6.25
C GLU A 83 23.15 6.24 -7.07
N ILE A 84 21.90 6.26 -6.58
CA ILE A 84 20.79 7.00 -7.20
C ILE A 84 21.11 8.51 -7.20
N ALA A 85 21.48 9.09 -6.07
CA ALA A 85 21.81 10.51 -5.97
C ALA A 85 22.96 10.90 -6.90
N ALA A 86 24.02 10.09 -6.94
CA ALA A 86 25.15 10.31 -7.83
C ALA A 86 24.76 10.20 -9.31
N ALA A 87 23.87 9.29 -9.68
CA ALA A 87 23.36 9.17 -11.05
C ALA A 87 22.55 10.42 -11.46
N VAL A 88 21.69 10.90 -10.57
CA VAL A 88 20.89 12.14 -10.79
C VAL A 88 21.79 13.36 -10.97
N ILE A 89 22.85 13.49 -10.15
CA ILE A 89 23.82 14.59 -10.25
C ILE A 89 24.60 14.50 -11.56
N ARG A 90 25.10 13.32 -11.93
CA ARG A 90 25.87 13.13 -13.19
C ARG A 90 25.03 13.39 -14.44
N ALA A 91 23.74 13.04 -14.41
CA ALA A 91 22.84 13.25 -15.53
C ALA A 91 22.49 14.74 -15.79
N GLY A 92 22.75 15.60 -14.81
CA GLY A 92 22.57 17.05 -14.94
C GLY A 92 21.13 17.52 -14.80
N PRO A 93 20.88 18.83 -14.94
CA PRO A 93 19.56 19.44 -14.69
C PRO A 93 18.52 19.05 -15.75
N ASP A 94 18.93 18.79 -16.99
CA ASP A 94 18.03 18.51 -18.12
C ASP A 94 17.54 17.06 -18.15
N ALA A 95 18.11 16.17 -17.33
CA ALA A 95 17.70 14.79 -17.26
C ALA A 95 16.31 14.65 -16.64
N ALA A 96 15.49 13.75 -17.21
CA ALA A 96 14.24 13.32 -16.60
C ALA A 96 14.52 12.35 -15.45
N VAL A 97 14.15 12.72 -14.23
CA VAL A 97 14.27 11.88 -13.03
C VAL A 97 12.90 11.31 -12.69
N LEU A 98 12.71 10.04 -12.99
CA LEU A 98 11.45 9.34 -12.88
C LEU A 98 11.48 8.31 -11.77
N TYR A 99 10.46 8.32 -10.92
CA TYR A 99 10.13 7.18 -10.07
C TYR A 99 8.97 6.43 -10.68
N ALA A 100 9.10 5.12 -10.80
CA ALA A 100 8.05 4.29 -11.39
C ALA A 100 7.64 3.15 -10.46
N ASP A 101 6.40 2.70 -10.65
CA ASP A 101 5.78 1.61 -9.91
C ASP A 101 4.57 1.07 -10.69
N GLU A 102 4.09 -0.11 -10.32
CA GLU A 102 2.91 -0.72 -10.90
C GLU A 102 1.76 -0.80 -9.91
N SER A 103 0.58 -0.59 -10.42
CA SER A 103 -0.65 -0.81 -9.67
C SER A 103 -1.60 -1.70 -10.44
N ARG A 104 -2.40 -2.46 -9.70
CA ARG A 104 -3.48 -3.26 -10.26
C ARG A 104 -4.81 -2.57 -10.05
N VAL A 105 -5.58 -2.43 -11.13
CA VAL A 105 -6.99 -2.02 -11.10
C VAL A 105 -7.87 -3.20 -11.48
N GLN A 106 -9.09 -3.23 -10.96
CA GLN A 106 -9.96 -4.39 -11.07
C GLN A 106 -11.43 -4.00 -11.02
N THR A 107 -12.29 -4.92 -11.50
CA THR A 107 -13.74 -4.73 -11.46
C THR A 107 -14.33 -4.94 -10.07
N LEU A 108 -13.66 -5.73 -9.20
CA LEU A 108 -14.10 -5.93 -7.82
C LEU A 108 -13.93 -4.63 -7.01
N PRO A 109 -15.00 -4.13 -6.35
CA PRO A 109 -14.93 -2.92 -5.54
C PRO A 109 -13.96 -3.03 -4.37
N LEU A 110 -13.25 -1.94 -4.08
CA LEU A 110 -12.47 -1.80 -2.86
C LEU A 110 -13.39 -1.27 -1.75
N LEU A 111 -13.66 -2.07 -0.73
CA LEU A 111 -14.52 -1.64 0.36
C LEU A 111 -13.80 -0.66 1.28
N ARG A 112 -14.43 0.50 1.50
CA ARG A 112 -14.00 1.55 2.43
C ARG A 112 -15.15 1.91 3.37
N ALA A 113 -14.82 2.35 4.58
CA ALA A 113 -15.81 2.87 5.51
C ALA A 113 -16.52 4.08 4.90
N MET A 114 -17.84 4.14 5.10
CA MET A 114 -18.70 5.24 4.66
C MET A 114 -19.82 5.46 5.66
N TRP A 115 -20.42 6.63 5.64
CA TRP A 115 -21.57 6.94 6.48
C TRP A 115 -22.80 6.13 6.04
N GLN A 116 -23.48 5.52 6.99
CA GLN A 116 -24.71 4.77 6.78
C GLN A 116 -25.61 4.86 8.01
N TRP A 117 -26.90 4.65 7.82
CA TRP A 117 -27.87 4.65 8.90
C TRP A 117 -27.59 3.50 9.88
N VAL A 118 -27.80 3.75 11.16
CA VAL A 118 -27.71 2.72 12.20
C VAL A 118 -28.72 1.61 11.89
N GLY A 119 -28.26 0.36 11.92
CA GLY A 119 -29.11 -0.81 11.61
C GLY A 119 -29.30 -1.09 10.11
N GLN A 120 -28.79 -0.24 9.21
CA GLN A 120 -28.88 -0.46 7.76
C GLN A 120 -27.47 -0.62 7.18
N GLN A 121 -27.10 -1.84 6.85
CA GLN A 121 -25.80 -2.09 6.21
C GLN A 121 -25.91 -1.91 4.70
N ILE A 122 -25.15 -0.96 4.14
CA ILE A 122 -25.02 -0.80 2.69
C ILE A 122 -24.31 -2.01 2.11
N ARG A 123 -24.89 -2.59 1.06
CA ARG A 123 -24.32 -3.71 0.31
C ARG A 123 -23.82 -3.20 -1.03
N ILE A 124 -22.54 -3.42 -1.32
CA ILE A 124 -21.95 -3.11 -2.62
C ILE A 124 -22.03 -4.40 -3.48
N PRO A 125 -22.68 -4.36 -4.64
CA PRO A 125 -22.74 -5.53 -5.53
C PRO A 125 -21.34 -5.96 -5.95
N THR A 126 -21.18 -7.23 -6.29
CA THR A 126 -19.94 -7.78 -6.87
C THR A 126 -20.18 -8.20 -8.33
N PRO A 127 -19.14 -8.18 -9.19
CA PRO A 127 -19.31 -8.50 -10.62
C PRO A 127 -19.41 -10.02 -10.89
N GLY A 128 -19.40 -10.87 -9.87
CA GLY A 128 -19.35 -12.33 -10.02
C GLY A 128 -17.97 -12.85 -10.47
N SER A 129 -17.30 -12.18 -11.39
CA SER A 129 -15.93 -12.45 -11.81
C SER A 129 -15.07 -11.18 -11.69
N ASN A 130 -13.80 -11.34 -11.36
CA ASN A 130 -12.88 -10.22 -11.20
C ASN A 130 -11.93 -10.11 -12.41
N THR A 131 -12.11 -9.07 -13.21
CA THR A 131 -11.18 -8.74 -14.29
C THR A 131 -10.19 -7.69 -13.83
N THR A 132 -8.91 -7.89 -14.11
CA THR A 132 -7.82 -7.01 -13.66
C THR A 132 -7.04 -6.44 -14.83
N ARG A 133 -6.41 -5.28 -14.63
CA ARG A 133 -5.38 -4.69 -15.50
C ARG A 133 -4.24 -4.15 -14.66
N ALA A 134 -3.05 -4.18 -15.26
CA ALA A 134 -1.87 -3.50 -14.73
C ALA A 134 -1.84 -2.05 -15.23
N VAL A 135 -1.47 -1.14 -14.35
CA VAL A 135 -1.19 0.25 -14.69
C VAL A 135 0.25 0.52 -14.25
N PHE A 136 1.14 0.70 -15.21
CA PHE A 136 2.50 1.18 -14.99
C PHE A 136 2.45 2.70 -14.91
N GLY A 137 3.12 3.30 -13.94
CA GLY A 137 3.13 4.74 -13.77
C GLY A 137 4.51 5.26 -13.44
N ALA A 138 4.84 6.43 -13.97
CA ALA A 138 6.08 7.14 -13.68
C ALA A 138 5.82 8.61 -13.38
N LEU A 139 6.37 9.08 -12.27
CA LEU A 139 6.37 10.47 -11.85
C LEU A 139 7.71 11.10 -12.13
N ASN A 140 7.75 12.16 -12.92
CA ASN A 140 8.92 13.03 -12.99
C ASN A 140 8.96 13.91 -11.73
N ILE A 141 9.92 13.62 -10.83
CA ILE A 141 10.01 14.29 -9.53
C ILE A 141 10.45 15.76 -9.62
N ARG A 142 10.98 16.17 -10.77
CA ARG A 142 11.40 17.56 -11.01
C ARG A 142 10.27 18.43 -11.51
N THR A 143 9.38 17.87 -12.33
CA THR A 143 8.33 18.63 -13.03
C THR A 143 6.93 18.32 -12.54
N GLY A 144 6.72 17.20 -11.85
CA GLY A 144 5.41 16.68 -11.49
C GLY A 144 4.67 16.02 -12.67
N ALA A 145 5.32 15.89 -13.83
CA ALA A 145 4.71 15.22 -14.97
C ALA A 145 4.48 13.73 -14.65
N TRP A 146 3.27 13.27 -14.93
CA TRP A 146 2.85 11.91 -14.70
C TRP A 146 2.63 11.19 -16.02
N HIS A 147 3.22 10.01 -16.16
CA HIS A 147 3.08 9.15 -17.32
C HIS A 147 2.57 7.80 -16.87
N TYR A 148 1.59 7.24 -17.58
CA TYR A 148 1.08 5.92 -17.26
C TYR A 148 0.75 5.12 -18.52
N HIS A 149 0.80 3.79 -18.37
CA HIS A 149 0.53 2.85 -19.44
C HIS A 149 -0.27 1.66 -18.90
N VAL A 150 -1.42 1.38 -19.50
CA VAL A 150 -2.26 0.25 -19.11
C VAL A 150 -1.85 -0.99 -19.88
N ARG A 151 -1.66 -2.08 -19.16
CA ARG A 151 -1.30 -3.38 -19.71
C ARG A 151 -2.19 -4.49 -19.16
N ARG A 152 -2.17 -5.64 -19.80
CA ARG A 152 -2.95 -6.80 -19.35
C ARG A 152 -2.36 -7.43 -18.08
N ARG A 153 -1.03 -7.46 -17.97
CA ARG A 153 -0.28 -8.10 -16.90
C ARG A 153 0.90 -7.23 -16.48
N MET A 154 1.65 -7.67 -15.46
CA MET A 154 2.90 -7.06 -14.99
C MET A 154 4.07 -7.99 -15.36
N LYS A 155 4.25 -8.26 -16.65
CA LYS A 155 5.35 -9.08 -17.14
C LYS A 155 6.49 -8.22 -17.65
N LYS A 156 7.67 -8.83 -17.87
CA LYS A 156 8.86 -8.16 -18.41
C LYS A 156 8.60 -7.49 -19.76
N GLU A 157 7.79 -8.13 -20.63
CA GLU A 157 7.42 -7.58 -21.94
C GLU A 157 6.55 -6.33 -21.80
N ASP A 158 5.62 -6.33 -20.83
CA ASP A 158 4.78 -5.17 -20.52
C ASP A 158 5.62 -4.02 -19.94
N PHE A 159 6.64 -4.34 -19.13
CA PHE A 159 7.57 -3.36 -18.58
C PHE A 159 8.45 -2.76 -19.69
N ILE A 160 9.04 -3.57 -20.58
CA ILE A 160 9.82 -3.07 -21.73
C ILE A 160 8.96 -2.11 -22.57
N ALA A 161 7.73 -2.49 -22.90
CA ALA A 161 6.84 -1.60 -23.65
C ALA A 161 6.50 -0.29 -22.91
N PHE A 162 6.54 -0.29 -21.58
CA PHE A 162 6.42 0.94 -20.79
C PHE A 162 7.70 1.78 -20.89
N LEU A 163 8.89 1.17 -20.87
CA LEU A 163 10.15 1.87 -21.06
C LEU A 163 10.24 2.53 -22.46
N GLU A 164 9.77 1.84 -23.50
CA GLU A 164 9.67 2.39 -24.86
C GLU A 164 8.76 3.63 -24.92
N ALA A 165 7.61 3.56 -24.24
CA ALA A 165 6.72 4.71 -24.12
C ALA A 165 7.39 5.91 -23.43
N LEU A 166 8.19 5.68 -22.38
CA LEU A 166 8.95 6.75 -21.72
C LEU A 166 10.01 7.36 -22.66
N LEU A 167 10.73 6.52 -23.44
CA LEU A 167 11.68 7.03 -24.44
C LEU A 167 11.02 7.90 -25.53
N THR A 168 9.78 7.60 -25.87
CA THR A 168 8.99 8.41 -26.81
C THR A 168 8.61 9.75 -26.20
N VAL A 169 8.24 9.78 -24.93
CA VAL A 169 7.90 11.02 -24.19
C VAL A 169 9.11 11.92 -23.99
N TYR A 170 10.28 11.30 -23.77
CA TYR A 170 11.55 12.00 -23.55
C TYR A 170 12.55 11.70 -24.70
N PRO A 171 12.36 12.26 -25.89
CA PRO A 171 13.08 11.83 -27.09
C PRO A 171 14.57 12.15 -27.07
N THR A 172 14.99 13.18 -26.36
CA THR A 172 16.39 13.65 -26.31
C THR A 172 17.04 13.56 -24.94
N GLN A 173 16.26 13.55 -23.88
CA GLN A 173 16.75 13.60 -22.50
C GLN A 173 17.32 12.26 -22.05
N VAL A 174 18.30 12.31 -21.14
CA VAL A 174 18.69 11.16 -20.33
C VAL A 174 17.56 10.92 -19.32
N ILE A 175 17.15 9.66 -19.18
CA ILE A 175 16.14 9.23 -18.23
C ILE A 175 16.81 8.46 -17.10
N ILE A 176 16.74 8.97 -15.88
CA ILE A 176 17.07 8.24 -14.66
C ILE A 176 15.78 7.66 -14.13
N LEU A 177 15.56 6.36 -14.33
CA LEU A 177 14.35 5.65 -13.91
C LEU A 177 14.62 4.87 -12.63
N ILE A 178 13.91 5.19 -11.57
CA ILE A 178 14.05 4.58 -10.26
C ILE A 178 12.83 3.69 -10.00
N VAL A 179 13.06 2.39 -9.77
CA VAL A 179 12.03 1.36 -9.58
C VAL A 179 12.32 0.53 -8.33
N ASP A 180 11.36 -0.28 -7.91
CA ASP A 180 11.57 -1.31 -6.91
C ASP A 180 12.30 -2.55 -7.49
N ASN A 181 12.53 -3.56 -6.63
CA ASN A 181 13.21 -4.78 -7.05
C ASN A 181 12.22 -5.89 -7.50
N TYR A 182 11.13 -5.53 -8.15
CA TYR A 182 10.21 -6.52 -8.67
C TYR A 182 10.87 -7.38 -9.77
N SER A 183 10.48 -8.65 -9.84
CA SER A 183 11.17 -9.64 -10.70
C SER A 183 11.11 -9.30 -12.19
N SER A 184 10.07 -8.61 -12.66
CA SER A 184 9.97 -8.16 -14.04
C SER A 184 11.02 -7.11 -14.39
N HIS A 185 11.46 -6.27 -13.43
CA HIS A 185 12.46 -5.22 -13.62
C HIS A 185 13.89 -5.77 -13.70
N THR A 186 14.14 -6.90 -13.00
CA THR A 186 15.46 -7.53 -12.93
C THR A 186 15.65 -8.66 -13.94
N ALA A 187 14.70 -8.85 -14.85
CA ALA A 187 14.76 -9.89 -15.87
C ALA A 187 15.91 -9.63 -16.86
N HIS A 188 16.53 -10.71 -17.36
CA HIS A 188 17.65 -10.64 -18.29
C HIS A 188 17.30 -9.85 -19.56
N ASP A 189 16.13 -10.11 -20.13
CA ASP A 189 15.63 -9.39 -21.32
C ASP A 189 15.55 -7.88 -21.12
N VAL A 190 15.25 -7.41 -19.91
CA VAL A 190 15.25 -5.98 -19.57
C VAL A 190 16.69 -5.44 -19.57
N ALA A 191 17.62 -6.19 -19.00
CA ALA A 191 19.04 -5.82 -19.00
C ALA A 191 19.59 -5.72 -20.43
N ASP A 192 19.30 -6.72 -21.27
CA ASP A 192 19.71 -6.71 -22.68
C ASP A 192 19.09 -5.54 -23.46
N TRP A 193 17.81 -5.26 -23.21
CA TRP A 193 17.12 -4.13 -23.80
C TRP A 193 17.76 -2.79 -23.41
N LEU A 194 18.16 -2.63 -22.13
CA LEU A 194 18.81 -1.41 -21.62
C LEU A 194 20.18 -1.16 -22.28
N VAL A 195 20.92 -2.20 -22.61
CA VAL A 195 22.20 -2.05 -23.35
C VAL A 195 21.99 -1.35 -24.69
N ALA A 196 20.90 -1.65 -25.39
CA ALA A 196 20.55 -1.01 -26.65
C ALA A 196 19.98 0.43 -26.48
N HIS A 197 19.63 0.81 -25.24
CA HIS A 197 18.97 2.10 -24.94
C HIS A 197 19.70 2.90 -23.86
N PRO A 198 20.96 3.31 -24.05
CA PRO A 198 21.84 3.89 -23.01
C PRO A 198 21.35 5.23 -22.43
N ARG A 199 20.38 5.89 -23.09
CA ARG A 199 19.75 7.10 -22.55
C ARG A 199 18.82 6.81 -21.36
N LEU A 200 18.34 5.58 -21.19
CA LEU A 200 17.52 5.15 -20.06
C LEU A 200 18.40 4.35 -19.09
N GLN A 201 18.61 4.94 -17.92
CA GLN A 201 19.38 4.33 -16.85
C GLN A 201 18.44 3.86 -15.74
N LEU A 202 18.40 2.54 -15.51
CA LEU A 202 17.53 1.92 -14.52
C LEU A 202 18.27 1.81 -13.18
N HIS A 203 17.67 2.31 -12.13
CA HIS A 203 18.18 2.27 -10.76
C HIS A 203 17.16 1.61 -9.84
N PHE A 204 17.66 0.79 -8.90
CA PHE A 204 16.81 0.04 -7.98
C PHE A 204 16.80 0.64 -6.59
N LEU A 205 15.59 0.86 -6.05
CA LEU A 205 15.41 1.20 -4.65
C LEU A 205 16.01 0.12 -3.74
N PRO A 206 16.40 0.46 -2.51
CA PRO A 206 16.77 -0.53 -1.51
C PRO A 206 15.64 -1.53 -1.29
N LYS A 207 15.98 -2.81 -1.07
CA LYS A 207 15.00 -3.86 -0.77
C LYS A 207 14.23 -3.49 0.51
N TYR A 208 12.96 -3.90 0.55
CA TYR A 208 12.06 -3.65 1.70
C TYR A 208 11.81 -2.17 2.01
N CYS A 209 12.04 -1.28 1.06
CA CYS A 209 11.91 0.16 1.22
C CYS A 209 10.91 0.78 0.22
N SER A 210 9.77 0.12 0.00
CA SER A 210 8.70 0.64 -0.89
C SER A 210 8.25 2.05 -0.49
N HIS A 211 8.27 2.36 0.82
CA HIS A 211 7.95 3.70 1.35
C HIS A 211 8.86 4.82 0.82
N LEU A 212 9.98 4.50 0.18
CA LEU A 212 10.84 5.46 -0.52
C LEU A 212 10.37 5.73 -1.95
N ASN A 213 9.37 4.99 -2.45
CA ASN A 213 8.81 5.26 -3.78
C ASN A 213 7.69 6.31 -3.69
N PRO A 214 7.92 7.54 -4.21
CA PRO A 214 6.95 8.62 -4.14
C PRO A 214 5.71 8.39 -5.02
N VAL A 215 5.67 7.33 -5.81
CA VAL A 215 4.52 6.94 -6.66
C VAL A 215 3.43 6.23 -5.84
N GLU A 216 3.78 5.54 -4.77
CA GLU A 216 2.83 4.78 -3.94
C GLU A 216 1.63 5.63 -3.44
N PRO A 217 1.82 6.86 -2.92
CA PRO A 217 0.70 7.72 -2.53
C PRO A 217 -0.22 8.11 -3.69
N ILE A 218 0.29 8.24 -4.91
CA ILE A 218 -0.54 8.52 -6.10
C ILE A 218 -1.51 7.36 -6.35
N TRP A 219 -1.02 6.12 -6.25
CA TRP A 219 -1.88 4.93 -6.33
C TRP A 219 -2.94 4.89 -5.24
N LEU A 220 -2.58 5.31 -4.02
CA LEU A 220 -3.52 5.37 -2.90
C LEU A 220 -4.66 6.35 -3.20
N GLN A 221 -4.34 7.55 -3.72
CA GLN A 221 -5.32 8.56 -4.13
C GLN A 221 -6.21 8.05 -5.26
N MET A 222 -5.61 7.49 -6.31
CA MET A 222 -6.35 6.91 -7.43
C MET A 222 -7.33 5.84 -6.93
N LYS A 223 -6.87 4.82 -6.23
CA LYS A 223 -7.72 3.74 -5.74
C LYS A 223 -8.80 4.23 -4.78
N GLY A 224 -8.49 5.22 -3.94
CA GLY A 224 -9.45 5.83 -3.02
C GLY A 224 -10.59 6.54 -3.74
N GLN A 225 -10.32 7.19 -4.86
CA GLN A 225 -11.32 7.97 -5.58
C GLN A 225 -12.10 7.17 -6.62
N ILE A 226 -11.45 6.21 -7.31
CA ILE A 226 -12.12 5.49 -8.39
C ILE A 226 -12.68 4.12 -7.96
N ALA A 227 -12.02 3.40 -7.05
CA ALA A 227 -12.36 2.02 -6.74
C ALA A 227 -13.16 1.85 -5.43
N ALA A 228 -13.21 2.88 -4.57
CA ALA A 228 -13.86 2.79 -3.27
C ALA A 228 -15.38 2.67 -3.41
N ASN A 229 -15.93 1.56 -2.87
CA ASN A 229 -17.37 1.29 -2.76
C ASN A 229 -18.15 1.40 -4.11
N ARG A 230 -17.48 1.22 -5.23
CA ARG A 230 -18.08 1.37 -6.55
C ARG A 230 -17.90 0.12 -7.40
N LEU A 231 -19.02 -0.45 -7.87
CA LEU A 231 -19.02 -1.48 -8.88
C LEU A 231 -18.99 -0.85 -10.27
N TYR A 232 -18.06 -1.29 -11.08
CA TYR A 232 -18.04 -1.00 -12.52
C TYR A 232 -18.54 -2.22 -13.29
N GLY A 233 -19.44 -2.01 -14.24
CA GLY A 233 -20.01 -3.10 -15.05
C GLY A 233 -19.00 -3.77 -15.99
N SER A 234 -17.84 -3.14 -16.21
CA SER A 234 -16.76 -3.71 -17.04
C SER A 234 -15.41 -3.10 -16.71
N ILE A 235 -14.33 -3.81 -17.08
CA ILE A 235 -12.95 -3.29 -16.94
C ILE A 235 -12.73 -2.04 -17.81
N LYS A 236 -13.44 -1.88 -18.92
CA LYS A 236 -13.36 -0.66 -19.74
C LYS A 236 -13.82 0.58 -18.97
N LEU A 237 -14.88 0.46 -18.15
CA LEU A 237 -15.35 1.56 -17.32
C LEU A 237 -14.39 1.88 -16.17
N VAL A 238 -13.71 0.87 -15.61
CA VAL A 238 -12.62 1.08 -14.63
C VAL A 238 -11.50 1.88 -15.27
N LEU A 239 -11.06 1.50 -16.48
CA LEU A 239 -10.00 2.20 -17.20
C LEU A 239 -10.38 3.63 -17.55
N ALA A 240 -11.61 3.86 -18.02
CA ALA A 240 -12.11 5.21 -18.27
C ALA A 240 -12.10 6.09 -16.98
N ALA A 241 -12.36 5.48 -15.81
CA ALA A 241 -12.24 6.19 -14.54
C ALA A 241 -10.78 6.48 -14.16
N VAL A 242 -9.84 5.57 -14.47
CA VAL A 242 -8.39 5.81 -14.33
C VAL A 242 -7.94 6.97 -15.20
N ASP A 243 -8.33 6.95 -16.48
CA ASP A 243 -7.99 8.02 -17.44
C ASP A 243 -8.55 9.37 -16.99
N ALA A 244 -9.82 9.40 -16.56
CA ALA A 244 -10.45 10.62 -16.04
C ALA A 244 -9.81 11.12 -14.71
N PHE A 245 -9.28 10.24 -13.90
CA PHE A 245 -8.54 10.61 -12.68
C PHE A 245 -7.22 11.28 -13.06
N PHE A 246 -6.40 10.64 -13.89
CA PHE A 246 -5.10 11.19 -14.26
C PHE A 246 -5.19 12.42 -15.13
N ALA A 247 -6.22 12.53 -16.00
CA ALA A 247 -6.46 13.74 -16.78
C ALA A 247 -6.75 14.99 -15.92
N ARG A 248 -7.26 14.80 -14.69
CA ARG A 248 -7.53 15.91 -13.75
C ARG A 248 -6.39 16.17 -12.77
N MET A 249 -5.45 15.23 -12.64
CA MET A 249 -4.31 15.38 -11.76
C MET A 249 -3.32 16.40 -12.30
N THR A 250 -3.12 17.49 -11.57
CA THR A 250 -2.12 18.49 -11.94
C THR A 250 -0.71 18.07 -11.51
N PRO A 251 0.35 18.56 -12.17
CA PRO A 251 1.73 18.34 -11.74
C PRO A 251 1.99 18.72 -10.28
N ALA A 252 1.44 19.84 -9.82
CA ALA A 252 1.54 20.26 -8.42
C ALA A 252 0.90 19.25 -7.47
N GLN A 253 -0.30 18.76 -7.78
CA GLN A 253 -0.94 17.70 -6.98
C GLN A 253 -0.11 16.40 -6.94
N ALA A 254 0.49 16.03 -8.06
CA ALA A 254 1.35 14.84 -8.12
C ALA A 254 2.56 14.98 -7.19
N LEU A 255 3.23 16.15 -7.19
CA LEU A 255 4.35 16.43 -6.29
C LEU A 255 3.92 16.50 -4.82
N THR A 256 2.79 17.15 -4.51
CA THR A 256 2.22 17.18 -3.16
C THR A 256 1.99 15.77 -2.61
N TRP A 257 1.30 14.93 -3.37
CA TRP A 257 1.03 13.55 -2.94
C TRP A 257 2.30 12.72 -2.81
N ALA A 258 3.28 12.97 -3.67
CA ALA A 258 4.59 12.34 -3.63
C ALA A 258 5.47 12.80 -2.44
N GLY A 259 5.07 13.86 -1.72
CA GLY A 259 5.88 14.47 -0.66
C GLY A 259 7.14 15.18 -1.19
N ALA A 260 7.10 15.66 -2.44
CA ALA A 260 8.22 16.29 -3.15
C ALA A 260 8.04 17.80 -3.34
N GLU A 261 7.19 18.43 -2.56
CA GLU A 261 7.06 19.88 -2.52
C GLU A 261 8.36 20.50 -1.99
N ARG A 262 8.89 21.48 -2.73
CA ARG A 262 10.05 22.29 -2.34
C ARG A 262 9.60 23.53 -1.60
#